data_c4b5871b095c3166bcfacbf0a7e73716
#
_entry.id   c4b5871b095c3166bcfacbf0a7e73716
#
_cell.length_a   1.000
_cell.length_b   1.000
_cell.length_c   1.000
_cell.angle_alpha   90.00
_cell.angle_beta   90.00
_cell.angle_gamma   90.00
#
_symmetry.space_group_name_H-M   'P 1'
#
loop_
_entity.id
_entity.type
_entity.pdbx_description
1 polymer ?
#
loop_
_entity_poly.entity_id
_entity_poly.type
_entity_poly.pdbx_seq_one_letter_code
_entity_poly.pdbx_strand_id
1 'polypeptide(L)'
;MRDITLCHPRLQALAGKLVEECNKQGLKIKIGETLRTVAEQDALYAQGRTKPGPIVTNAPGSSYSSYHQWGTAFDFFRNDGRGAYYDNDGFFTKVGKIGVALGLEWGGNWKSPVDKPHFQLPDWGSSTAGIKRLYRNPDEFMRTWAPVEERIGWINTSNGWWYRRPDGTYPANR
;
A
#
# COMPACT_ATOMS: atom_id res chain seq x y z
N MET A 1 1.96 -5.07 7.65
CA MET A 1 0.61 -5.63 7.90
C MET A 1 0.11 -6.32 6.64
N ARG A 2 -0.76 -7.35 6.73
CA ARG A 2 -1.20 -8.17 5.57
C ARG A 2 -2.71 -8.13 5.38
N ASP A 3 -3.29 -6.96 5.57
CA ASP A 3 -4.71 -6.72 5.45
C ASP A 3 -4.96 -5.66 4.36
N ILE A 4 -5.46 -6.10 3.21
CA ILE A 4 -5.74 -5.22 2.07
C ILE A 4 -6.90 -4.26 2.36
N THR A 5 -7.76 -4.58 3.32
CA THR A 5 -8.91 -3.72 3.67
C THR A 5 -8.48 -2.39 4.32
N LEU A 6 -7.24 -2.30 4.81
CA LEU A 6 -6.65 -1.09 5.35
C LEU A 6 -6.06 -0.17 4.27
N CYS A 7 -6.03 -0.61 3.02
CA CYS A 7 -5.51 0.16 1.90
C CYS A 7 -6.59 1.01 1.22
N HIS A 8 -6.15 1.87 0.33
CA HIS A 8 -7.04 2.71 -0.49
C HIS A 8 -8.12 1.86 -1.21
N PRO A 9 -9.41 2.26 -1.21
CA PRO A 9 -10.50 1.44 -1.76
C PRO A 9 -10.29 0.99 -3.21
N ARG A 10 -9.72 1.87 -4.06
CA ARG A 10 -9.38 1.50 -5.43
C ARG A 10 -8.29 0.42 -5.49
N LEU A 11 -7.30 0.46 -4.60
CA LEU A 11 -6.27 -0.58 -4.52
C LEU A 11 -6.87 -1.93 -4.10
N GLN A 12 -7.80 -1.92 -3.14
CA GLN A 12 -8.53 -3.13 -2.72
C GLN A 12 -9.26 -3.76 -3.90
N ALA A 13 -10.01 -2.95 -4.67
CA ALA A 13 -10.75 -3.42 -5.84
C ALA A 13 -9.81 -4.00 -6.92
N LEU A 14 -8.68 -3.34 -7.20
CA LEU A 14 -7.71 -3.81 -8.18
C LEU A 14 -6.99 -5.08 -7.70
N ALA A 15 -6.66 -5.20 -6.42
CA ALA A 15 -6.08 -6.41 -5.85
C ALA A 15 -7.04 -7.60 -5.97
N GLY A 16 -8.33 -7.41 -5.69
CA GLY A 16 -9.36 -8.43 -5.88
C GLY A 16 -9.46 -8.89 -7.34
N LYS A 17 -9.52 -7.94 -8.29
CA LYS A 17 -9.52 -8.25 -9.73
C LYS A 17 -8.25 -8.98 -10.17
N LEU A 18 -7.09 -8.58 -9.65
CA LEU A 18 -5.82 -9.25 -9.96
C LEU A 18 -5.86 -10.73 -9.54
N VAL A 19 -6.32 -11.01 -8.33
CA VAL A 19 -6.45 -12.41 -7.84
C VAL A 19 -7.41 -13.20 -8.72
N GLU A 20 -8.55 -12.61 -9.11
CA GLU A 20 -9.54 -13.25 -9.99
C GLU A 20 -8.93 -13.57 -11.37
N GLU A 21 -8.31 -12.60 -12.04
CA GLU A 21 -7.73 -12.78 -13.38
C GLU A 21 -6.54 -13.75 -13.36
N CYS A 22 -5.72 -13.71 -12.31
CA CYS A 22 -4.65 -14.70 -12.11
C CYS A 22 -5.21 -16.12 -11.95
N ASN A 23 -6.27 -16.30 -11.16
CA ASN A 23 -6.92 -17.61 -10.97
C ASN A 23 -7.49 -18.16 -12.28
N LYS A 24 -8.12 -17.33 -13.12
CA LYS A 24 -8.61 -17.73 -14.46
C LYS A 24 -7.49 -18.28 -15.35
N GLN A 25 -6.25 -17.81 -15.16
CA GLN A 25 -5.07 -18.24 -15.90
C GLN A 25 -4.24 -19.32 -15.17
N GLY A 26 -4.76 -19.89 -14.07
CA GLY A 26 -4.06 -20.90 -13.27
C GLY A 26 -2.88 -20.36 -12.44
N LEU A 27 -2.76 -19.03 -12.31
CA LEU A 27 -1.72 -18.39 -11.53
C LEU A 27 -2.24 -18.14 -10.09
N LYS A 28 -1.86 -18.99 -9.16
CA LYS A 28 -2.28 -18.84 -7.76
C LYS A 28 -1.38 -17.87 -7.03
N ILE A 29 -1.93 -16.71 -6.66
CA ILE A 29 -1.25 -15.69 -5.86
C ILE A 29 -1.92 -15.50 -4.51
N LYS A 30 -1.18 -14.91 -3.57
CA LYS A 30 -1.70 -14.40 -2.31
C LYS A 30 -1.15 -13.00 -2.09
N ILE A 31 -2.02 -12.09 -1.61
CA ILE A 31 -1.61 -10.75 -1.20
C ILE A 31 -0.72 -10.87 0.04
N GLY A 32 0.42 -10.22 -0.02
CA GLY A 32 1.44 -10.17 1.03
C GLY A 32 1.36 -8.90 1.87
N GLU A 33 2.46 -8.13 1.88
CA GLU A 33 2.49 -6.84 2.58
C GLU A 33 1.52 -5.84 1.95
N THR A 34 0.88 -5.05 2.81
CA THR A 34 -0.12 -4.04 2.43
C THR A 34 0.21 -2.71 3.11
N LEU A 35 -0.72 -2.11 3.87
CA LEU A 35 -0.43 -0.93 4.67
C LEU A 35 0.70 -1.22 5.67
N ARG A 36 1.66 -0.30 5.76
CA ARG A 36 2.82 -0.40 6.63
C ARG A 36 2.92 0.83 7.53
N THR A 37 2.98 0.62 8.83
CA THR A 37 3.19 1.68 9.82
C THR A 37 4.63 2.22 9.78
N VAL A 38 4.85 3.38 10.40
CA VAL A 38 6.21 3.94 10.60
C VAL A 38 7.10 2.93 11.32
N ALA A 39 6.61 2.31 12.40
CA ALA A 39 7.39 1.34 13.18
C ALA A 39 7.76 0.09 12.37
N GLU A 40 6.85 -0.44 11.55
CA GLU A 40 7.14 -1.57 10.65
C GLU A 40 8.16 -1.19 9.57
N GLN A 41 8.07 0.02 9.01
CA GLN A 41 9.04 0.53 8.04
C GLN A 41 10.42 0.72 8.67
N ASP A 42 10.51 1.26 9.90
CA ASP A 42 11.76 1.41 10.64
C ASP A 42 12.38 0.06 11.01
N ALA A 43 11.56 -0.95 11.32
CA ALA A 43 12.05 -2.30 11.55
C ALA A 43 12.71 -2.91 10.30
N LEU A 44 12.13 -2.69 9.11
CA LEU A 44 12.74 -3.08 7.83
C LEU A 44 13.99 -2.25 7.51
N TYR A 45 13.98 -0.96 7.79
CA TYR A 45 15.13 -0.09 7.58
C TYR A 45 16.32 -0.47 8.47
N ALA A 46 16.07 -0.93 9.69
CA ALA A 46 17.09 -1.41 10.63
C ALA A 46 17.78 -2.70 10.15
N GLN A 47 17.09 -3.53 9.34
CA GLN A 47 17.65 -4.77 8.81
C GLN A 47 18.83 -4.50 7.89
N GLY A 48 19.94 -5.19 8.09
CA GLY A 48 21.21 -4.99 7.41
C GLY A 48 22.00 -3.73 7.83
N ARG A 49 21.49 -2.97 8.84
CA ARG A 49 22.17 -1.80 9.42
C ARG A 49 22.42 -1.97 10.91
N THR A 50 21.37 -1.96 11.72
CA THR A 50 21.45 -2.15 13.18
C THR A 50 20.90 -3.51 13.62
N LYS A 51 20.25 -4.25 12.70
CA LYS A 51 19.78 -5.62 12.91
C LYS A 51 20.36 -6.54 11.83
N PRO A 52 20.59 -7.83 12.14
CA PRO A 52 21.05 -8.80 11.13
C PRO A 52 20.10 -8.92 9.94
N GLY A 53 20.66 -9.31 8.78
CA GLY A 53 19.93 -9.59 7.54
C GLY A 53 20.36 -8.68 6.38
N PRO A 54 19.84 -8.92 5.17
CA PRO A 54 20.13 -8.06 4.02
C PRO A 54 19.36 -6.74 4.13
N ILE A 55 19.89 -5.68 3.50
CA ILE A 55 19.17 -4.42 3.33
C ILE A 55 17.98 -4.66 2.39
N VAL A 56 16.77 -4.40 2.86
CA VAL A 56 15.52 -4.59 2.11
C VAL A 56 14.82 -3.28 1.75
N THR A 57 15.22 -2.17 2.38
CA THR A 57 14.70 -0.83 2.07
C THR A 57 15.74 0.24 2.38
N ASN A 58 15.72 1.34 1.62
CA ASN A 58 16.50 2.54 1.91
C ASN A 58 15.66 3.68 2.50
N ALA A 59 14.36 3.45 2.73
CA ALA A 59 13.44 4.43 3.27
C ALA A 59 13.22 4.22 4.77
N PRO A 60 13.67 5.13 5.66
CA PRO A 60 13.29 5.12 7.06
C PRO A 60 11.79 5.46 7.21
N GLY A 61 11.16 4.99 8.28
CA GLY A 61 9.72 5.13 8.49
C GLY A 61 9.24 6.59 8.50
N SER A 62 9.98 7.47 9.18
CA SER A 62 9.67 8.90 9.24
C SER A 62 9.76 9.64 7.91
N SER A 63 10.40 9.03 6.90
CA SER A 63 10.53 9.65 5.57
C SER A 63 9.24 9.57 4.74
N TYR A 64 8.31 8.65 5.06
CA TYR A 64 7.13 8.34 4.24
C TYR A 64 7.45 8.08 2.76
N SER A 65 8.61 7.48 2.50
CA SER A 65 9.13 7.27 1.13
C SER A 65 8.75 5.90 0.54
N SER A 66 7.87 5.15 1.21
CA SER A 66 7.29 3.90 0.72
C SER A 66 5.79 4.06 0.50
N TYR A 67 5.29 3.68 -0.67
CA TYR A 67 3.84 3.70 -0.97
C TYR A 67 3.02 2.74 -0.09
N HIS A 68 3.64 1.73 0.52
CA HIS A 68 3.00 0.93 1.56
C HIS A 68 2.56 1.78 2.76
N GLN A 69 3.32 2.80 3.14
CA GLN A 69 2.95 3.69 4.24
C GLN A 69 1.73 4.57 3.92
N TRP A 70 1.45 4.78 2.65
CA TRP A 70 0.30 5.55 2.15
C TRP A 70 -0.94 4.68 1.89
N GLY A 71 -0.86 3.36 2.10
CA GLY A 71 -1.94 2.42 1.80
C GLY A 71 -2.26 2.33 0.31
N THR A 72 -1.30 2.62 -0.57
CA THR A 72 -1.46 2.64 -2.03
C THR A 72 -0.59 1.62 -2.75
N ALA A 73 0.03 0.70 -2.00
CA ALA A 73 0.82 -0.40 -2.52
C ALA A 73 0.53 -1.71 -1.79
N PHE A 74 0.75 -2.81 -2.48
CA PHE A 74 0.78 -4.15 -1.91
C PHE A 74 1.83 -5.01 -2.60
N ASP A 75 2.34 -6.00 -1.86
CA ASP A 75 3.15 -7.07 -2.42
C ASP A 75 2.31 -8.33 -2.60
N PHE A 76 2.70 -9.19 -3.52
CA PHE A 76 2.11 -10.50 -3.70
C PHE A 76 3.16 -11.58 -3.74
N PHE A 77 2.75 -12.81 -3.50
CA PHE A 77 3.62 -13.96 -3.62
C PHE A 77 2.88 -15.15 -4.26
N ARG A 78 3.66 -16.08 -4.78
CA ARG A 78 3.17 -17.32 -5.37
C ARG A 78 2.58 -18.23 -4.30
N ASN A 79 1.43 -18.86 -4.59
CA ASN A 79 0.69 -19.67 -3.62
C ASN A 79 0.20 -21.00 -4.25
N ASP A 80 1.08 -21.67 -5.02
CA ASP A 80 0.79 -22.96 -5.67
C ASP A 80 1.65 -24.12 -5.13
N GLY A 81 2.34 -23.92 -4.01
CA GLY A 81 3.18 -24.92 -3.35
C GLY A 81 4.63 -24.99 -3.85
N ARG A 82 4.99 -24.22 -4.88
CA ARG A 82 6.37 -24.23 -5.44
C ARG A 82 7.35 -23.33 -4.69
N GLY A 83 6.87 -22.53 -3.76
CA GLY A 83 7.64 -21.53 -3.01
C GLY A 83 7.21 -20.11 -3.34
N ALA A 84 7.15 -19.26 -2.29
CA ALA A 84 6.57 -17.91 -2.36
C ALA A 84 7.22 -17.01 -3.42
N TYR A 85 8.51 -17.17 -3.67
CA TYR A 85 9.32 -16.36 -4.61
C TYR A 85 9.92 -17.16 -5.76
N TYR A 86 9.45 -18.38 -5.99
CA TYR A 86 9.90 -19.18 -7.13
C TYR A 86 9.44 -18.58 -8.46
N ASP A 87 10.38 -18.23 -9.36
CA ASP A 87 10.13 -17.49 -10.61
C ASP A 87 10.84 -18.10 -11.85
N ASN A 88 11.39 -19.31 -11.76
CA ASN A 88 12.10 -19.92 -12.90
C ASN A 88 11.20 -20.16 -14.13
N ASP A 89 9.89 -20.12 -13.97
CA ASP A 89 8.87 -20.23 -15.02
C ASP A 89 8.28 -18.88 -15.46
N GLY A 90 8.86 -17.76 -15.00
CA GLY A 90 8.40 -16.40 -15.30
C GLY A 90 7.06 -16.03 -14.64
N PHE A 91 6.76 -16.66 -13.51
CA PHE A 91 5.49 -16.46 -12.80
C PHE A 91 5.21 -15.00 -12.48
N PHE A 92 6.15 -14.29 -11.87
CA PHE A 92 5.99 -12.89 -11.50
C PHE A 92 5.79 -11.98 -12.72
N THR A 93 6.45 -12.30 -13.85
CA THR A 93 6.27 -11.54 -15.10
C THR A 93 4.86 -11.74 -15.68
N LYS A 94 4.29 -12.94 -15.58
CA LYS A 94 2.92 -13.22 -16.04
C LYS A 94 1.91 -12.44 -15.18
N VAL A 95 2.05 -12.51 -13.87
CA VAL A 95 1.19 -11.74 -12.91
C VAL A 95 1.37 -10.24 -13.11
N GLY A 96 2.62 -9.77 -13.28
CA GLY A 96 2.94 -8.36 -13.51
C GLY A 96 2.21 -7.79 -14.72
N LYS A 97 2.19 -8.52 -15.85
CA LYS A 97 1.44 -8.11 -17.05
C LYS A 97 -0.05 -7.99 -16.82
N ILE A 98 -0.64 -8.89 -16.03
CA ILE A 98 -2.07 -8.82 -15.66
C ILE A 98 -2.33 -7.56 -14.83
N GLY A 99 -1.52 -7.29 -13.80
CA GLY A 99 -1.67 -6.10 -12.96
C GLY A 99 -1.53 -4.79 -13.72
N VAL A 100 -0.57 -4.72 -14.65
CA VAL A 100 -0.41 -3.54 -15.52
C VAL A 100 -1.63 -3.36 -16.43
N ALA A 101 -2.18 -4.42 -17.00
CA ALA A 101 -3.40 -4.37 -17.81
C ALA A 101 -4.63 -3.90 -16.99
N LEU A 102 -4.65 -4.15 -15.69
CA LEU A 102 -5.67 -3.66 -14.77
C LEU A 102 -5.46 -2.20 -14.33
N GLY A 103 -4.33 -1.58 -14.69
CA GLY A 103 -4.01 -0.19 -14.35
C GLY A 103 -3.14 -0.01 -13.11
N LEU A 104 -2.50 -1.07 -12.62
CA LEU A 104 -1.49 -0.98 -11.57
C LEU A 104 -0.11 -0.65 -12.15
N GLU A 105 0.71 0.06 -11.41
CA GLU A 105 2.16 0.13 -11.65
C GLU A 105 2.82 -1.10 -11.02
N TRP A 106 3.66 -1.79 -11.81
CA TRP A 106 4.37 -2.98 -11.37
C TRP A 106 5.86 -2.72 -11.16
N GLY A 107 6.38 -3.05 -9.99
CA GLY A 107 7.78 -2.86 -9.63
C GLY A 107 8.76 -3.71 -10.45
N GLY A 108 8.28 -4.78 -11.11
CA GLY A 108 9.08 -5.56 -12.07
C GLY A 108 9.47 -4.79 -13.33
N ASN A 109 8.82 -3.66 -13.63
CA ASN A 109 9.16 -2.77 -14.73
C ASN A 109 10.17 -1.67 -14.34
N TRP A 110 10.54 -1.56 -13.06
CA TRP A 110 11.48 -0.54 -12.61
C TRP A 110 12.91 -0.88 -13.05
N LYS A 111 13.71 0.17 -13.29
CA LYS A 111 15.12 -0.02 -13.67
C LYS A 111 16.00 -0.42 -12.48
N SER A 112 15.76 0.21 -11.31
CA SER A 112 16.52 -0.05 -10.08
C SER A 112 15.81 0.58 -8.87
N PRO A 113 15.59 -0.18 -7.80
CA PRO A 113 15.63 -1.63 -7.77
C PRO A 113 14.44 -2.26 -8.53
N VAL A 114 14.65 -3.40 -9.15
CA VAL A 114 13.54 -4.22 -9.69
C VAL A 114 12.85 -4.92 -8.52
N ASP A 115 11.53 -4.73 -8.41
CA ASP A 115 10.73 -5.32 -7.34
C ASP A 115 9.52 -6.07 -7.91
N LYS A 116 9.74 -7.33 -8.30
CA LYS A 116 8.72 -8.14 -8.97
C LYS A 116 7.48 -8.45 -8.12
N PRO A 117 7.55 -8.63 -6.78
CA PRO A 117 6.38 -8.79 -5.95
C PRO A 117 5.49 -7.54 -5.82
N HIS A 118 5.98 -6.35 -6.13
CA HIS A 118 5.36 -5.08 -5.79
C HIS A 118 4.40 -4.55 -6.84
N PHE A 119 3.21 -4.11 -6.37
CA PHE A 119 2.25 -3.30 -7.12
C PHE A 119 1.87 -2.04 -6.36
N GLN A 120 1.62 -0.95 -7.09
CA GLN A 120 1.12 0.31 -6.52
C GLN A 120 0.13 1.01 -7.46
N LEU A 121 -0.63 1.98 -6.90
CA LEU A 121 -1.41 2.92 -7.71
C LEU A 121 -0.47 3.90 -8.41
N PRO A 122 -0.65 4.17 -9.72
CA PRO A 122 0.27 5.02 -10.51
C PRO A 122 0.02 6.53 -10.34
N ASP A 123 -1.00 6.93 -9.61
CA ASP A 123 -1.57 8.31 -9.63
C ASP A 123 -0.59 9.40 -9.22
N TRP A 124 0.41 9.07 -8.42
CA TRP A 124 1.36 10.07 -7.88
C TRP A 124 2.78 9.90 -8.40
N GLY A 125 2.96 9.07 -9.45
CA GLY A 125 4.25 8.77 -10.07
C GLY A 125 5.01 7.65 -9.38
N SER A 126 6.22 7.37 -9.87
CA SER A 126 7.07 6.27 -9.39
C SER A 126 7.68 6.48 -8.00
N SER A 127 7.61 7.69 -7.46
CA SER A 127 8.07 8.02 -6.11
C SER A 127 7.01 8.76 -5.30
N THR A 128 7.09 8.68 -3.97
CA THR A 128 6.15 9.34 -3.07
C THR A 128 6.23 10.87 -3.07
N ALA A 129 7.12 11.49 -3.86
CA ALA A 129 7.22 12.94 -3.99
C ALA A 129 5.91 13.59 -4.46
N GLY A 130 5.16 12.91 -5.35
CA GLY A 130 3.87 13.38 -5.84
C GLY A 130 2.83 13.48 -4.73
N ILE A 131 2.63 12.41 -3.98
CA ILE A 131 1.64 12.37 -2.89
C ILE A 131 2.03 13.29 -1.72
N LYS A 132 3.33 13.39 -1.41
CA LYS A 132 3.84 14.30 -0.36
C LYS A 132 3.63 15.79 -0.66
N ARG A 133 3.50 16.18 -1.92
CA ARG A 133 3.14 17.57 -2.29
C ARG A 133 1.70 17.90 -1.96
N LEU A 134 0.82 16.91 -1.90
CA LEU A 134 -0.62 17.08 -1.66
C LEU A 134 -0.98 16.89 -0.20
N TYR A 135 -0.27 16.01 0.51
CA TYR A 135 -0.57 15.61 1.89
C TYR A 135 0.71 15.58 2.72
N ARG A 136 0.64 16.09 3.95
CA ARG A 136 1.80 16.15 4.86
C ARG A 136 2.27 14.78 5.33
N ASN A 137 1.34 13.83 5.48
CA ASN A 137 1.60 12.49 5.99
C ASN A 137 0.51 11.51 5.53
N PRO A 138 0.75 10.19 5.67
CA PRO A 138 -0.21 9.16 5.32
C PRO A 138 -1.56 9.28 6.01
N ASP A 139 -1.61 9.70 7.28
CA ASP A 139 -2.87 9.83 8.02
C ASP A 139 -3.77 10.90 7.41
N GLU A 140 -3.19 12.02 6.97
CA GLU A 140 -3.93 13.07 6.28
C GLU A 140 -4.54 12.56 4.97
N PHE A 141 -3.78 11.80 4.20
CA PHE A 141 -4.25 11.17 2.97
C PHE A 141 -5.33 10.12 3.24
N MET A 142 -5.12 9.21 4.19
CA MET A 142 -6.06 8.14 4.50
C MET A 142 -7.43 8.69 4.96
N ARG A 143 -7.48 9.86 5.59
CA ARG A 143 -8.74 10.51 5.94
C ARG A 143 -9.58 10.90 4.73
N THR A 144 -9.01 11.02 3.54
CA THR A 144 -9.78 11.38 2.33
C THR A 144 -10.69 10.27 1.85
N TRP A 145 -10.40 9.01 2.20
CA TRP A 145 -11.13 7.83 1.75
C TRP A 145 -11.56 6.89 2.87
N ALA A 146 -11.17 7.14 4.13
CA ALA A 146 -11.68 6.37 5.27
C ALA A 146 -13.21 6.48 5.35
N PRO A 147 -13.93 5.40 5.73
CA PRO A 147 -15.36 5.43 5.94
C PRO A 147 -15.77 6.58 6.88
N VAL A 148 -16.93 7.18 6.63
CA VAL A 148 -17.45 8.30 7.45
C VAL A 148 -17.61 7.88 8.91
N GLU A 149 -17.90 6.62 9.16
CA GLU A 149 -18.04 6.02 10.49
C GLU A 149 -16.76 6.10 11.33
N GLU A 150 -15.59 6.01 10.70
CA GLU A 150 -14.30 6.19 11.40
C GLU A 150 -13.99 7.66 11.73
N ARG A 151 -14.83 8.57 11.26
CA ARG A 151 -14.70 10.02 11.53
C ARG A 151 -15.66 10.50 12.61
N ILE A 152 -16.33 9.60 13.32
CA ILE A 152 -17.20 9.92 14.45
C ILE A 152 -16.32 10.22 15.67
N GLY A 153 -16.61 11.29 16.39
CA GLY A 153 -15.89 11.65 17.59
C GLY A 153 -15.13 12.97 17.48
N TRP A 154 -14.14 13.14 18.34
CA TRP A 154 -13.34 14.37 18.37
C TRP A 154 -12.34 14.40 17.21
N ILE A 155 -12.47 15.40 16.35
CA ILE A 155 -11.60 15.64 15.19
C ILE A 155 -10.82 16.92 15.44
N ASN A 156 -9.49 16.85 15.33
CA ASN A 156 -8.64 18.04 15.37
C ASN A 156 -8.54 18.63 13.95
N THR A 157 -8.88 19.89 13.82
CA THR A 157 -8.77 20.67 12.59
C THR A 157 -7.89 21.88 12.80
N SER A 158 -7.53 22.61 11.74
CA SER A 158 -6.83 23.90 11.84
C SER A 158 -7.55 24.93 12.72
N ASN A 159 -8.84 24.74 12.96
CA ASN A 159 -9.69 25.61 13.78
C ASN A 159 -10.01 25.04 15.18
N GLY A 160 -9.28 23.99 15.61
CA GLY A 160 -9.43 23.36 16.91
C GLY A 160 -10.11 21.98 16.87
N TRP A 161 -10.53 21.54 18.06
CA TRP A 161 -11.18 20.25 18.23
C TRP A 161 -12.69 20.36 18.00
N TRP A 162 -13.22 19.47 17.11
CA TRP A 162 -14.63 19.39 16.78
C TRP A 162 -15.15 17.98 16.99
N TYR A 163 -16.33 17.86 17.60
CA TYR A 163 -16.99 16.55 17.70
C TYR A 163 -17.90 16.34 16.49
N ARG A 164 -17.62 15.32 15.69
CA ARG A 164 -18.47 14.91 14.57
C ARG A 164 -19.46 13.85 15.01
N ARG A 165 -20.74 14.08 14.76
CA ARG A 165 -21.84 13.13 15.02
C ARG A 165 -21.90 12.03 13.98
N PRO A 166 -22.60 10.88 14.29
CA PRO A 166 -22.80 9.79 13.33
C PRO A 166 -23.44 10.21 12.00
N ASP A 167 -24.30 11.24 12.01
CA ASP A 167 -24.96 11.81 10.83
C ASP A 167 -24.06 12.73 10.01
N GLY A 168 -22.79 12.87 10.39
CA GLY A 168 -21.81 13.73 9.71
C GLY A 168 -21.91 15.21 10.09
N THR A 169 -22.84 15.61 10.96
CA THR A 169 -22.98 17.00 11.42
C THR A 169 -22.04 17.31 12.59
N TYR A 170 -21.88 18.62 12.86
CA TYR A 170 -21.17 19.14 14.01
C TYR A 170 -22.18 19.78 14.96
N PRO A 171 -21.95 19.74 16.31
CA PRO A 171 -22.74 20.50 17.23
C PRO A 171 -22.69 21.99 16.86
N ALA A 172 -23.84 22.64 16.73
CA ALA A 172 -23.85 24.09 16.58
C ALA A 172 -23.30 24.73 17.85
N ASN A 173 -22.37 25.68 17.71
CA ASN A 173 -21.99 26.56 18.83
C ASN A 173 -23.24 27.34 19.21
N ARG A 174 -23.72 27.14 20.43
CA ARG A 174 -24.75 27.98 21.05
C ARG A 174 -24.07 29.13 21.78
#